data_2ce7888df7d52febdd8ce8ef0d13357c
#
_entry.id   2ce7888df7d52febdd8ce8ef0d13357c
#
_cell.length_a   1.000
_cell.length_b   1.000
_cell.length_c   1.000
_cell.angle_alpha   90.00
_cell.angle_beta   90.00
_cell.angle_gamma   90.00
#
_symmetry.space_group_name_H-M   'P 1'
#
loop_
_entity.id
_entity.type
_entity.pdbx_description
1 polymer ?
#
loop_
_entity_poly.entity_id
_entity_poly.type
_entity_poly.pdbx_seq_one_letter_code
_entity_poly.pdbx_strand_id
1 'polypeptide(L)'
;LANDGMLGDELWKYDGTTATMVADIYPMSRSSSPYDLAVFNGALYFAAHDGVHGEELWKFDPANTSGGAHGTASLVADINPGVDDGDADNLMVFNNALYFVADNGTNGEELWKYDGVNAPSMVADIYPGADNGVDNGASNMLRVYDGALYFGADDGVYGEELWKYDGSSVSRVTDINPGSE
;
A
#
# COMPACT_ATOMS: atom_id res chain seq x y z
N LEU A 1 -5.78 -9.75 -10.78
CA LEU A 1 -6.84 -8.95 -11.40
C LEU A 1 -7.44 -9.71 -12.58
N ALA A 2 -8.76 -9.86 -12.61
CA ALA A 2 -9.50 -10.39 -13.77
C ALA A 2 -10.95 -9.89 -13.76
N ASN A 3 -11.57 -9.94 -14.96
CA ASN A 3 -12.94 -9.49 -15.20
C ASN A 3 -13.73 -10.64 -15.83
N ASP A 4 -14.89 -10.94 -15.29
CA ASP A 4 -15.81 -11.97 -15.81
C ASP A 4 -16.83 -11.42 -16.83
N GLY A 5 -16.78 -10.12 -17.10
CA GLY A 5 -17.70 -9.40 -17.97
C GLY A 5 -19.00 -8.94 -17.30
N MET A 6 -19.13 -9.16 -15.98
CA MET A 6 -20.34 -8.82 -15.20
C MET A 6 -20.04 -7.95 -13.97
N LEU A 7 -18.95 -8.24 -13.26
CA LEU A 7 -18.63 -7.68 -11.93
C LEU A 7 -17.42 -6.73 -11.91
N GLY A 8 -16.91 -6.36 -13.10
CA GLY A 8 -15.73 -5.49 -13.18
C GLY A 8 -14.43 -6.25 -12.94
N ASP A 9 -13.35 -5.47 -12.75
CA ASP A 9 -12.02 -6.01 -12.44
C ASP A 9 -11.89 -6.24 -10.93
N GLU A 10 -11.82 -7.52 -10.53
CA GLU A 10 -11.79 -7.95 -9.15
C GLU A 10 -10.58 -8.83 -8.83
N LEU A 11 -10.37 -9.12 -7.54
CA LEU A 11 -9.35 -10.07 -7.09
C LEU A 11 -9.82 -11.50 -7.34
N TRP A 12 -9.02 -12.25 -8.13
CA TRP A 12 -9.27 -13.64 -8.45
C TRP A 12 -8.13 -14.52 -7.96
N LYS A 13 -8.45 -15.76 -7.63
CA LYS A 13 -7.47 -16.81 -7.34
C LYS A 13 -7.61 -17.99 -8.28
N TYR A 14 -6.50 -18.69 -8.50
CA TYR A 14 -6.43 -19.91 -9.30
C TYR A 14 -5.82 -21.04 -8.47
N ASP A 15 -6.51 -22.17 -8.35
CA ASP A 15 -6.08 -23.32 -7.55
C ASP A 15 -5.32 -24.40 -8.35
N GLY A 16 -4.99 -24.11 -9.59
CA GLY A 16 -4.41 -25.06 -10.55
C GLY A 16 -5.44 -25.71 -11.47
N THR A 17 -6.73 -25.55 -11.21
CA THR A 17 -7.83 -26.16 -11.97
C THR A 17 -8.89 -25.12 -12.32
N THR A 18 -9.30 -24.31 -11.34
CA THR A 18 -10.42 -23.37 -11.44
C THR A 18 -10.00 -21.98 -10.99
N ALA A 19 -10.38 -20.97 -11.77
CA ALA A 19 -10.33 -19.58 -11.34
C ALA A 19 -11.63 -19.23 -10.60
N THR A 20 -11.49 -18.62 -9.43
CA THR A 20 -12.63 -18.18 -8.61
C THR A 20 -12.39 -16.74 -8.13
N MET A 21 -13.43 -15.91 -8.18
CA MET A 21 -13.38 -14.58 -7.61
C MET A 21 -13.22 -14.68 -6.10
N VAL A 22 -12.35 -13.87 -5.53
CA VAL A 22 -12.08 -13.82 -4.09
C VAL A 22 -13.17 -13.04 -3.37
N ALA A 23 -13.50 -11.85 -3.90
CA ALA A 23 -14.55 -10.98 -3.42
C ALA A 23 -14.97 -10.02 -4.52
N ASP A 24 -16.23 -9.59 -4.52
CA ASP A 24 -16.77 -8.43 -5.24
C ASP A 24 -16.59 -7.23 -4.29
N ILE A 25 -15.41 -6.57 -4.37
CA ILE A 25 -15.02 -5.50 -3.44
C ILE A 25 -15.76 -4.22 -3.81
N TYR A 26 -15.85 -3.92 -5.13
CA TYR A 26 -16.66 -2.80 -5.62
C TYR A 26 -17.91 -3.36 -6.29
N PRO A 27 -19.07 -3.38 -5.58
CA PRO A 27 -20.26 -4.10 -6.04
C PRO A 27 -20.78 -3.69 -7.42
N MET A 28 -21.43 -4.65 -8.10
CA MET A 28 -22.01 -4.53 -9.44
C MET A 28 -20.94 -4.63 -10.55
N SER A 29 -21.11 -3.88 -11.65
CA SER A 29 -20.20 -3.88 -12.81
C SER A 29 -19.04 -2.89 -12.68
N ARG A 30 -18.73 -2.45 -11.48
CA ARG A 30 -17.60 -1.56 -11.19
C ARG A 30 -16.37 -2.37 -10.84
N SER A 31 -15.19 -1.76 -10.99
CA SER A 31 -13.91 -2.43 -10.76
C SER A 31 -13.32 -1.96 -9.45
N SER A 32 -12.93 -2.90 -8.58
CA SER A 32 -12.09 -2.60 -7.41
C SER A 32 -10.61 -2.45 -7.79
N SER A 33 -10.24 -2.88 -8.99
CA SER A 33 -8.90 -2.73 -9.58
C SER A 33 -7.74 -3.09 -8.63
N PRO A 34 -7.74 -4.24 -7.97
CA PRO A 34 -6.74 -4.58 -6.96
C PRO A 34 -5.33 -4.64 -7.58
N TYR A 35 -4.35 -4.00 -6.94
CA TYR A 35 -2.96 -3.98 -7.40
C TYR A 35 -1.97 -4.01 -6.23
N ASP A 36 -0.69 -4.02 -6.51
CA ASP A 36 0.44 -4.04 -5.58
C ASP A 36 0.31 -5.09 -4.46
N LEU A 37 0.35 -6.36 -4.85
CA LEU A 37 0.06 -7.50 -3.98
C LEU A 37 1.28 -7.91 -3.15
N ALA A 38 1.14 -8.00 -1.82
CA ALA A 38 2.15 -8.49 -0.89
C ALA A 38 1.60 -9.56 0.05
N VAL A 39 2.39 -10.60 0.34
CA VAL A 39 2.04 -11.62 1.33
C VAL A 39 2.68 -11.28 2.67
N PHE A 40 1.87 -11.11 3.70
CA PHE A 40 2.31 -10.84 5.05
C PHE A 40 1.46 -11.60 6.08
N ASN A 41 2.09 -12.27 7.05
CA ASN A 41 1.44 -13.05 8.11
C ASN A 41 0.36 -14.04 7.61
N GLY A 42 0.57 -14.64 6.43
CA GLY A 42 -0.35 -15.63 5.85
C GLY A 42 -1.58 -15.06 5.15
N ALA A 43 -1.72 -13.75 5.09
CA ALA A 43 -2.73 -13.03 4.31
C ALA A 43 -2.09 -12.32 3.10
N LEU A 44 -2.92 -12.03 2.09
CA LEU A 44 -2.56 -11.22 0.95
C LEU A 44 -3.04 -9.79 1.18
N TYR A 45 -2.15 -8.82 1.07
CA TYR A 45 -2.45 -7.39 1.15
C TYR A 45 -2.33 -6.77 -0.23
N PHE A 46 -3.12 -5.76 -0.50
CA PHE A 46 -3.21 -5.10 -1.80
C PHE A 46 -3.95 -3.76 -1.69
N ALA A 47 -3.76 -2.88 -2.65
CA ALA A 47 -4.59 -1.70 -2.83
C ALA A 47 -5.88 -2.06 -3.57
N ALA A 48 -7.00 -1.45 -3.21
CA ALA A 48 -8.27 -1.60 -3.94
C ALA A 48 -9.26 -0.50 -3.58
N HIS A 49 -10.21 -0.25 -4.49
CA HIS A 49 -11.29 0.72 -4.36
C HIS A 49 -12.63 0.01 -4.15
N ASP A 50 -13.43 0.41 -3.15
CA ASP A 50 -14.76 -0.18 -2.88
C ASP A 50 -15.94 0.72 -3.24
N GLY A 51 -15.65 1.94 -3.70
CA GLY A 51 -16.65 2.95 -4.06
C GLY A 51 -17.19 3.77 -2.89
N VAL A 52 -16.62 3.59 -1.70
CA VAL A 52 -17.03 4.30 -0.46
C VAL A 52 -15.86 5.00 0.21
N HIS A 53 -14.69 4.33 0.26
CA HIS A 53 -13.52 4.78 1.01
C HIS A 53 -12.35 5.22 0.12
N GLY A 54 -12.58 5.41 -1.19
CA GLY A 54 -11.46 5.63 -2.10
C GLY A 54 -10.64 4.35 -2.31
N GLU A 55 -9.40 4.54 -2.75
CA GLU A 55 -8.42 3.47 -2.91
C GLU A 55 -7.60 3.32 -1.64
N GLU A 56 -7.69 2.17 -1.00
CA GLU A 56 -7.17 1.94 0.33
C GLU A 56 -6.42 0.60 0.46
N LEU A 57 -5.77 0.37 1.62
CA LEU A 57 -5.14 -0.89 1.95
C LEU A 57 -6.18 -1.95 2.33
N TRP A 58 -6.21 -3.03 1.57
CA TRP A 58 -7.07 -4.19 1.77
C TRP A 58 -6.28 -5.44 2.11
N LYS A 59 -6.95 -6.42 2.70
CA LYS A 59 -6.39 -7.76 2.90
C LYS A 59 -7.38 -8.85 2.50
N PHE A 60 -6.84 -9.94 1.96
CA PHE A 60 -7.54 -11.21 1.84
C PHE A 60 -6.92 -12.22 2.79
N ASP A 61 -7.72 -12.73 3.73
CA ASP A 61 -7.31 -13.78 4.66
C ASP A 61 -7.95 -15.11 4.25
N PRO A 62 -7.17 -16.06 3.71
CA PRO A 62 -7.68 -17.35 3.27
C PRO A 62 -8.14 -18.24 4.43
N ALA A 63 -7.70 -17.98 5.65
CA ALA A 63 -8.11 -18.70 6.86
C ALA A 63 -9.41 -18.17 7.47
N ASN A 64 -9.79 -16.93 7.15
CA ASN A 64 -11.04 -16.34 7.60
C ASN A 64 -12.19 -16.75 6.68
N THR A 65 -12.98 -17.71 7.11
CA THR A 65 -14.13 -18.24 6.35
C THR A 65 -15.48 -17.65 6.74
N SER A 66 -15.49 -16.53 7.47
CA SER A 66 -16.75 -15.87 7.90
C SER A 66 -17.62 -15.40 6.72
N GLY A 67 -17.02 -15.11 5.56
CA GLY A 67 -17.70 -14.75 4.32
C GLY A 67 -17.96 -15.93 3.36
N GLY A 68 -17.64 -17.17 3.77
CA GLY A 68 -17.78 -18.37 2.93
C GLY A 68 -16.55 -19.27 2.95
N ALA A 69 -16.58 -20.36 2.16
CA ALA A 69 -15.52 -21.38 2.15
C ALA A 69 -14.18 -20.95 1.54
N HIS A 70 -14.05 -19.73 1.05
CA HIS A 70 -12.93 -19.29 0.20
C HIS A 70 -12.05 -18.17 0.81
N GLY A 71 -12.25 -17.79 2.07
CA GLY A 71 -11.58 -16.67 2.72
C GLY A 71 -12.42 -15.39 2.62
N THR A 72 -11.92 -14.30 3.20
CA THR A 72 -12.62 -13.00 3.25
C THR A 72 -11.67 -11.88 2.88
N ALA A 73 -12.08 -10.99 1.96
CA ALA A 73 -11.45 -9.69 1.75
C ALA A 73 -12.05 -8.66 2.73
N SER A 74 -11.22 -7.79 3.26
CA SER A 74 -11.65 -6.72 4.17
C SER A 74 -10.72 -5.51 4.08
N LEU A 75 -11.29 -4.32 4.23
CA LEU A 75 -10.54 -3.09 4.43
C LEU A 75 -9.63 -3.22 5.66
N VAL A 76 -8.36 -2.84 5.56
CA VAL A 76 -7.44 -2.77 6.69
C VAL A 76 -7.59 -1.46 7.43
N ALA A 77 -7.62 -0.37 6.68
CA ALA A 77 -7.84 0.98 7.19
C ALA A 77 -8.34 1.89 6.08
N ASP A 78 -9.16 2.87 6.42
CA ASP A 78 -9.49 4.07 5.66
C ASP A 78 -8.44 5.11 6.07
N ILE A 79 -7.33 5.19 5.30
CA ILE A 79 -6.14 6.00 5.63
C ILE A 79 -6.42 7.46 5.33
N ASN A 80 -7.09 7.73 4.18
CA ASN A 80 -7.60 9.04 3.82
C ASN A 80 -9.13 9.06 4.01
N PRO A 81 -9.63 9.46 5.19
CA PRO A 81 -11.02 9.24 5.54
C PRO A 81 -12.02 9.87 4.58
N GLY A 82 -12.84 9.03 3.94
CA GLY A 82 -13.91 9.48 3.05
C GLY A 82 -13.91 8.79 1.71
N VAL A 83 -14.08 9.56 0.63
CA VAL A 83 -14.13 9.08 -0.76
C VAL A 83 -12.84 9.35 -1.52
N ASP A 84 -11.93 10.09 -0.91
CA ASP A 84 -10.63 10.40 -1.49
C ASP A 84 -9.69 9.20 -1.29
N ASP A 85 -8.73 9.05 -2.20
CA ASP A 85 -7.84 7.90 -2.21
C ASP A 85 -6.75 8.05 -1.12
N GLY A 86 -6.45 6.96 -0.41
CA GLY A 86 -5.31 6.85 0.48
C GLY A 86 -4.04 6.37 -0.23
N ASP A 87 -4.15 6.01 -1.52
CA ASP A 87 -3.05 5.67 -2.43
C ASP A 87 -2.05 4.66 -1.83
N ALA A 88 -2.57 3.59 -1.21
CA ALA A 88 -1.74 2.57 -0.57
C ALA A 88 -0.95 1.75 -1.60
N ASP A 89 0.32 2.08 -1.82
CA ASP A 89 1.16 1.53 -2.88
C ASP A 89 2.57 1.11 -2.40
N ASN A 90 3.32 0.43 -3.26
CA ASN A 90 4.70 -0.02 -3.00
C ASN A 90 4.84 -0.95 -1.79
N LEU A 91 3.90 -1.90 -1.64
CA LEU A 91 3.83 -2.79 -0.49
C LEU A 91 5.09 -3.66 -0.33
N MET A 92 5.78 -3.54 0.79
CA MET A 92 7.02 -4.23 1.09
C MET A 92 7.05 -4.81 2.51
N VAL A 93 7.34 -6.10 2.63
CA VAL A 93 7.54 -6.72 3.96
C VAL A 93 8.97 -6.53 4.42
N PHE A 94 9.12 -5.92 5.59
CA PHE A 94 10.41 -5.71 6.24
C PHE A 94 10.28 -5.81 7.76
N ASN A 95 11.23 -6.46 8.45
CA ASN A 95 11.26 -6.59 9.91
C ASN A 95 9.91 -6.98 10.54
N ASN A 96 9.23 -7.98 9.96
CA ASN A 96 7.94 -8.49 10.43
C ASN A 96 6.82 -7.42 10.46
N ALA A 97 6.86 -6.47 9.54
CA ALA A 97 5.81 -5.52 9.29
C ALA A 97 5.64 -5.28 7.78
N LEU A 98 4.49 -4.80 7.36
CA LEU A 98 4.22 -4.34 6.02
C LEU A 98 4.49 -2.83 5.98
N TYR A 99 5.31 -2.38 5.03
CA TYR A 99 5.58 -0.98 4.73
C TYR A 99 4.99 -0.64 3.38
N PHE A 100 4.56 0.57 3.21
CA PHE A 100 3.93 1.05 1.99
C PHE A 100 3.94 2.58 1.95
N VAL A 101 3.66 3.16 0.80
CA VAL A 101 3.42 4.60 0.63
C VAL A 101 1.92 4.83 0.77
N ALA A 102 1.49 5.91 1.41
CA ALA A 102 0.08 6.31 1.45
C ALA A 102 -0.08 7.79 1.82
N ASP A 103 -1.22 8.38 1.42
CA ASP A 103 -1.65 9.73 1.78
C ASP A 103 -2.84 9.67 2.76
N ASN A 104 -2.81 10.48 3.80
CA ASN A 104 -3.91 10.64 4.76
C ASN A 104 -4.76 11.90 4.55
N GLY A 105 -4.59 12.56 3.40
CA GLY A 105 -5.26 13.81 3.06
C GLY A 105 -4.72 15.05 3.78
N THR A 106 -3.59 14.90 4.49
CA THR A 106 -3.01 16.00 5.29
C THR A 106 -1.51 16.18 5.07
N ASN A 107 -0.78 15.07 4.96
CA ASN A 107 0.67 15.05 4.92
C ASN A 107 1.25 14.66 3.54
N GLY A 108 0.39 14.52 2.52
CA GLY A 108 0.82 13.95 1.25
C GLY A 108 1.20 12.48 1.37
N GLU A 109 1.78 11.94 0.31
CA GLU A 109 2.27 10.57 0.28
C GLU A 109 3.54 10.43 1.10
N GLU A 110 3.49 9.56 2.11
CA GLU A 110 4.57 9.32 3.05
C GLU A 110 4.83 7.82 3.27
N LEU A 111 5.90 7.48 3.99
CA LEU A 111 6.17 6.10 4.38
C LEU A 111 5.29 5.67 5.54
N TRP A 112 4.50 4.61 5.34
CA TRP A 112 3.60 4.02 6.33
C TRP A 112 4.02 2.62 6.73
N LYS A 113 3.50 2.16 7.87
CA LYS A 113 3.76 0.85 8.45
C LYS A 113 2.49 0.24 9.01
N TYR A 114 2.33 -1.07 8.81
CA TYR A 114 1.31 -1.91 9.42
C TYR A 114 1.95 -3.14 10.08
N ASP A 115 1.69 -3.37 11.36
CA ASP A 115 2.26 -4.49 12.13
C ASP A 115 1.41 -5.78 12.07
N GLY A 116 0.26 -5.72 11.39
CA GLY A 116 -0.68 -6.84 11.28
C GLY A 116 -1.75 -6.87 12.38
N VAL A 117 -1.72 -5.95 13.36
CA VAL A 117 -2.60 -5.94 14.53
C VAL A 117 -3.24 -4.57 14.77
N ASN A 118 -2.41 -3.52 14.89
CA ASN A 118 -2.87 -2.17 15.15
C ASN A 118 -3.18 -1.45 13.83
N ALA A 119 -3.89 -0.32 13.87
CA ALA A 119 -4.08 0.49 12.67
C ALA A 119 -2.73 0.88 12.05
N PRO A 120 -2.66 1.01 10.72
CA PRO A 120 -1.47 1.55 10.05
C PRO A 120 -1.08 2.91 10.63
N SER A 121 0.20 3.20 10.63
CA SER A 121 0.74 4.47 11.12
C SER A 121 1.85 4.98 10.22
N MET A 122 1.88 6.30 10.01
CA MET A 122 2.96 6.97 9.31
C MET A 122 4.28 6.79 10.07
N VAL A 123 5.34 6.43 9.35
CA VAL A 123 6.69 6.23 9.92
C VAL A 123 7.40 7.56 10.11
N ALA A 124 7.29 8.44 9.12
CA ALA A 124 7.83 9.79 9.13
C ALA A 124 7.03 10.67 8.18
N ASP A 125 6.91 11.96 8.51
CA ASP A 125 6.50 13.05 7.65
C ASP A 125 7.80 13.65 7.10
N ILE A 126 8.22 13.19 5.90
CA ILE A 126 9.53 13.50 5.33
C ILE A 126 9.48 14.89 4.69
N TYR A 127 8.39 15.19 3.97
CA TYR A 127 8.11 16.53 3.46
C TYR A 127 6.99 17.16 4.30
N PRO A 128 7.31 17.96 5.33
CA PRO A 128 6.29 18.48 6.22
C PRO A 128 5.22 19.31 5.52
N GLY A 129 3.97 18.84 5.56
CA GLY A 129 2.83 19.51 4.92
C GLY A 129 2.04 18.58 4.02
N ALA A 130 1.41 19.12 2.98
CA ALA A 130 0.56 18.36 2.04
C ALA A 130 1.29 17.93 0.76
N ASP A 131 2.58 18.23 0.66
CA ASP A 131 3.41 17.76 -0.46
C ASP A 131 3.94 16.35 -0.17
N ASN A 132 4.22 15.58 -1.24
CA ASN A 132 4.64 14.19 -1.10
C ASN A 132 6.10 14.10 -0.67
N GLY A 133 6.36 13.41 0.44
CA GLY A 133 7.71 13.07 0.88
C GLY A 133 8.23 11.81 0.19
N VAL A 134 7.36 10.84 -0.06
CA VAL A 134 7.68 9.62 -0.81
C VAL A 134 6.68 9.49 -1.95
N ASP A 135 7.10 9.80 -3.15
CA ASP A 135 6.26 9.65 -4.35
C ASP A 135 6.05 8.15 -4.65
N ASN A 136 4.82 7.75 -4.95
CA ASN A 136 4.45 6.39 -5.33
C ASN A 136 4.86 6.02 -6.77
N GLY A 137 5.54 6.90 -7.48
CA GLY A 137 6.01 6.68 -8.85
C GLY A 137 6.91 5.45 -8.98
N ALA A 138 6.95 4.87 -10.17
CA ALA A 138 7.72 3.65 -10.48
C ALA A 138 9.24 3.76 -10.19
N SER A 139 9.75 4.97 -9.99
CA SER A 139 11.14 5.24 -9.64
C SER A 139 11.44 5.07 -8.15
N ASN A 140 10.46 5.23 -7.28
CA ASN A 140 10.62 5.35 -5.81
C ASN A 140 10.22 4.11 -5.03
N MET A 141 10.23 2.96 -5.70
CA MET A 141 9.83 1.67 -5.11
C MET A 141 10.65 1.33 -3.87
N LEU A 142 9.97 0.95 -2.80
CA LEU A 142 10.59 0.43 -1.59
C LEU A 142 11.46 -0.80 -1.87
N ARG A 143 12.68 -0.84 -1.35
CA ARG A 143 13.60 -1.99 -1.51
C ARG A 143 14.31 -2.32 -0.21
N VAL A 144 14.30 -3.59 0.15
CA VAL A 144 15.07 -4.09 1.29
C VAL A 144 16.48 -4.46 0.84
N TYR A 145 17.48 -3.86 1.48
CA TYR A 145 18.88 -4.17 1.27
C TYR A 145 19.65 -4.02 2.58
N ASP A 146 20.55 -4.98 2.89
CA ASP A 146 21.45 -4.98 4.04
C ASP A 146 20.80 -4.55 5.38
N GLY A 147 19.60 -5.11 5.65
CA GLY A 147 18.89 -4.87 6.91
C GLY A 147 18.20 -3.51 7.03
N ALA A 148 18.05 -2.77 5.94
CA ALA A 148 17.31 -1.51 5.87
C ALA A 148 16.35 -1.48 4.68
N LEU A 149 15.36 -0.59 4.74
CA LEU A 149 14.45 -0.26 3.66
C LEU A 149 14.95 1.00 2.97
N TYR A 150 15.17 0.95 1.65
CA TYR A 150 15.64 2.07 0.83
C TYR A 150 14.54 2.54 -0.12
N PHE A 151 14.47 3.84 -0.36
CA PHE A 151 13.48 4.48 -1.23
C PHE A 151 13.95 5.87 -1.67
N GLY A 152 13.35 6.42 -2.74
CA GLY A 152 13.47 7.81 -3.11
C GLY A 152 12.55 8.66 -2.24
N ALA A 153 12.99 9.85 -1.84
CA ALA A 153 12.14 10.80 -1.12
C ALA A 153 12.67 12.23 -1.23
N ASP A 154 11.76 13.20 -1.11
CA ASP A 154 12.04 14.63 -1.07
C ASP A 154 11.67 15.21 0.31
N ASP A 155 12.53 16.03 0.91
CA ASP A 155 12.26 16.72 2.18
C ASP A 155 11.90 18.20 2.00
N GLY A 156 11.69 18.63 0.75
CA GLY A 156 11.41 20.01 0.39
C GLY A 156 12.62 20.95 0.43
N VAL A 157 13.81 20.41 0.69
CA VAL A 157 15.04 21.21 0.84
C VAL A 157 16.11 20.79 -0.17
N TYR A 158 16.25 19.49 -0.40
CA TYR A 158 17.34 18.91 -1.19
C TYR A 158 16.88 18.24 -2.48
N GLY A 159 15.57 18.28 -2.79
CA GLY A 159 14.99 17.55 -3.90
C GLY A 159 14.92 16.04 -3.62
N GLU A 160 14.59 15.30 -4.67
CA GLU A 160 14.45 13.84 -4.57
C GLU A 160 15.83 13.17 -4.41
N GLU A 161 16.02 12.48 -3.28
CA GLU A 161 17.26 11.83 -2.91
C GLU A 161 17.05 10.38 -2.45
N LEU A 162 18.13 9.63 -2.27
CA LEU A 162 18.09 8.29 -1.69
C LEU A 162 17.95 8.36 -0.17
N TRP A 163 16.89 7.77 0.35
CA TRP A 163 16.61 7.66 1.77
C TRP A 163 16.63 6.21 2.24
N LYS A 164 16.74 6.03 3.54
CA LYS A 164 16.63 4.71 4.17
C LYS A 164 15.89 4.78 5.51
N TYR A 165 15.23 3.69 5.83
CA TYR A 165 14.71 3.39 7.15
C TYR A 165 15.42 2.15 7.71
N ASP A 166 16.09 2.27 8.86
CA ASP A 166 16.89 1.21 9.48
C ASP A 166 16.10 0.32 10.46
N GLY A 167 14.78 0.53 10.56
CA GLY A 167 13.90 -0.12 11.53
C GLY A 167 13.61 0.74 12.77
N SER A 168 14.29 1.89 12.91
CA SER A 168 14.09 2.83 14.01
C SER A 168 13.97 4.29 13.56
N SER A 169 14.69 4.68 12.51
CA SER A 169 14.72 6.05 12.02
C SER A 169 14.81 6.12 10.50
N VAL A 170 14.17 7.15 9.93
CA VAL A 170 14.30 7.55 8.53
C VAL A 170 15.45 8.55 8.41
N SER A 171 16.28 8.40 7.40
CA SER A 171 17.40 9.32 7.13
C SER A 171 17.78 9.34 5.67
N ARG A 172 18.14 10.52 5.16
CA ARG A 172 18.74 10.65 3.84
C ARG A 172 20.14 10.00 3.83
N VAL A 173 20.40 9.19 2.80
CA VAL A 173 21.68 8.48 2.65
C VAL A 173 22.78 9.44 2.20
N THR A 174 22.48 10.25 1.20
CA THR A 174 23.40 11.21 0.62
C THR A 174 22.63 12.27 -0.15
N ASP A 175 23.29 13.38 -0.44
CA ASP A 175 22.86 14.43 -1.37
C ASP A 175 23.62 14.14 -2.68
N ILE A 176 22.93 13.50 -3.64
CA ILE A 176 23.52 13.07 -4.91
C ILE A 176 23.56 14.22 -5.90
N ASN A 177 22.49 15.02 -5.93
CA ASN A 177 22.36 16.19 -6.79
C ASN A 177 22.19 17.45 -5.92
N PRO A 178 23.31 18.12 -5.50
CA PRO A 178 23.21 19.27 -4.61
C PRO A 178 22.32 20.38 -5.15
N GLY A 179 21.23 20.66 -4.43
CA GLY A 179 20.22 21.65 -4.80
C GLY A 179 18.82 21.14 -4.49
N SER A 180 17.81 21.87 -4.94
CA SER A 180 16.39 21.55 -4.76
C SER A 180 15.69 21.15 -6.07
N GLU A 181 16.44 20.72 -7.10
CA GLU A 181 15.89 20.29 -8.40
C GLU A 181 16.12 18.80 -8.64
#